data_6655218fedffe00e72f64a5f5db4ac71
#
_entry.id   6655218fedffe00e72f64a5f5db4ac71
#
_cell.length_a   1.000
_cell.length_b   1.000
_cell.length_c   1.000
_cell.angle_alpha   90.00
_cell.angle_beta   90.00
_cell.angle_gamma   90.00
#
_symmetry.space_group_name_H-M   'P 1'
#
loop_
_entity.id
_entity.type
_entity.pdbx_description
1 polymer ?
#
loop_
_entity_poly.entity_id
_entity_poly.type
_entity_poly.pdbx_seq_one_letter_code
_entity_poly.pdbx_strand_id
1 'polypeptide(L)'
;STVNMGKPGVYTVSYGVSDAVGNKARAVVRKVSVVDTTGPVITLNGDELVTHEAGGSYKDGGASATDVVDGAVSVQTSGDVNQNKPGSYTLVYSAVDSLGNVSVKKLRTVKVQDTTGPVIALKGEVLVTHEAGSSYTDAGASAVDVVDGDLSGDVDVVSTVDESKPGSYTVSYGVSDAVGNKAKEVVRKVKVVDTTPPVINLKGEVLVTHEAGGSYNEVGASATDVVDGDLSGEVDVVSTVNMGRPGNYTVSYGVSDAAGNKARAVVRK
;
A
#
# COMPACT_ATOMS: atom_id res chain seq x y z
N SER A 1 -41.16 26.85 -58.84
CA SER A 1 -40.55 25.55 -58.46
C SER A 1 -39.37 25.82 -57.60
N THR A 2 -39.36 25.25 -56.41
CA THR A 2 -38.30 25.43 -55.41
C THR A 2 -37.47 24.16 -55.31
N VAL A 3 -36.16 24.27 -55.61
CA VAL A 3 -35.20 23.25 -55.33
C VAL A 3 -34.83 23.35 -53.86
N ASN A 4 -34.98 22.27 -53.11
CA ASN A 4 -34.53 22.21 -51.69
C ASN A 4 -33.10 21.68 -51.68
N MET A 5 -32.13 22.58 -51.43
CA MET A 5 -30.72 22.26 -51.42
C MET A 5 -30.28 21.50 -50.13
N GLY A 6 -31.13 21.53 -49.06
CA GLY A 6 -30.89 20.80 -47.80
C GLY A 6 -31.49 19.38 -47.78
N LYS A 7 -32.09 18.91 -48.88
CA LYS A 7 -32.68 17.57 -48.96
C LYS A 7 -32.28 16.87 -50.25
N PRO A 8 -31.56 15.79 -50.22
CA PRO A 8 -31.21 14.98 -51.40
C PRO A 8 -32.44 14.52 -52.16
N GLY A 9 -32.35 14.55 -53.49
CA GLY A 9 -33.46 14.19 -54.35
C GLY A 9 -33.37 14.82 -55.74
N VAL A 10 -34.32 14.46 -56.64
CA VAL A 10 -34.40 15.02 -57.99
C VAL A 10 -35.55 16.02 -58.03
N TYR A 11 -35.21 17.26 -58.27
CA TYR A 11 -36.11 18.37 -58.37
C TYR A 11 -36.35 18.79 -59.83
N THR A 12 -37.53 19.33 -60.13
CA THR A 12 -37.89 19.79 -61.44
C THR A 12 -38.13 21.29 -61.41
N VAL A 13 -37.42 22.03 -62.25
CA VAL A 13 -37.63 23.46 -62.48
C VAL A 13 -38.23 23.62 -63.85
N SER A 14 -39.50 24.15 -63.88
CA SER A 14 -40.21 24.39 -65.10
C SER A 14 -40.22 25.90 -65.46
N TYR A 15 -39.88 26.19 -66.69
CA TYR A 15 -39.88 27.53 -67.22
C TYR A 15 -41.03 27.67 -68.24
N GLY A 16 -41.90 28.64 -68.07
CA GLY A 16 -42.97 28.93 -68.97
C GLY A 16 -43.04 30.43 -69.21
N VAL A 17 -43.51 30.79 -70.39
CA VAL A 17 -43.78 32.17 -70.77
C VAL A 17 -45.12 32.22 -71.49
N SER A 18 -45.85 33.32 -71.33
CA SER A 18 -47.09 33.61 -72.06
C SER A 18 -46.90 34.90 -72.85
N ASP A 19 -47.50 34.96 -74.01
CA ASP A 19 -47.58 36.22 -74.77
C ASP A 19 -48.58 37.21 -74.13
N ALA A 20 -48.68 38.41 -74.73
CA ALA A 20 -49.54 39.49 -74.18
C ALA A 20 -51.05 39.21 -74.20
N VAL A 21 -51.47 38.20 -74.98
CA VAL A 21 -52.86 37.76 -75.10
C VAL A 21 -53.17 36.46 -74.35
N GLY A 22 -52.13 35.93 -73.56
CA GLY A 22 -52.29 34.79 -72.69
C GLY A 22 -51.97 33.43 -73.31
N ASN A 23 -51.42 33.33 -74.53
CA ASN A 23 -50.99 32.07 -75.14
C ASN A 23 -49.75 31.60 -74.44
N LYS A 24 -49.75 30.36 -73.95
CA LYS A 24 -48.60 29.75 -73.18
C LYS A 24 -47.65 28.99 -74.11
N ALA A 25 -46.38 29.30 -74.02
CA ALA A 25 -45.36 28.45 -74.59
C ALA A 25 -45.29 27.07 -73.93
N ARG A 26 -44.84 26.08 -74.65
CA ARG A 26 -44.55 24.77 -74.07
C ARG A 26 -43.46 24.92 -72.98
N ALA A 27 -43.77 24.48 -71.78
CA ALA A 27 -42.80 24.54 -70.66
C ALA A 27 -41.48 23.80 -70.96
N VAL A 28 -40.38 24.44 -70.69
CA VAL A 28 -39.08 23.84 -70.70
C VAL A 28 -38.76 23.40 -69.28
N VAL A 29 -38.25 22.18 -69.09
CA VAL A 29 -38.01 21.55 -67.81
C VAL A 29 -36.52 21.29 -67.61
N ARG A 30 -35.98 21.71 -66.49
CA ARG A 30 -34.66 21.35 -66.01
C ARG A 30 -34.81 20.43 -64.82
N LYS A 31 -34.08 19.29 -64.79
CA LYS A 31 -33.92 18.42 -63.64
C LYS A 31 -32.67 18.85 -62.86
N VAL A 32 -32.81 18.98 -61.54
CA VAL A 32 -31.71 19.28 -60.64
C VAL A 32 -31.61 18.11 -59.64
N SER A 33 -30.47 17.43 -59.65
CA SER A 33 -30.17 16.39 -58.65
C SER A 33 -29.41 17.04 -57.51
N VAL A 34 -29.99 16.99 -56.34
CA VAL A 34 -29.31 17.34 -55.07
C VAL A 34 -28.82 16.04 -54.44
N VAL A 35 -27.53 15.95 -54.19
CA VAL A 35 -26.90 14.76 -53.62
C VAL A 35 -26.18 15.12 -52.34
N ASP A 36 -26.11 14.18 -51.45
CA ASP A 36 -25.22 14.25 -50.30
C ASP A 36 -24.07 13.24 -50.49
N THR A 37 -22.87 13.71 -50.44
CA THR A 37 -21.62 12.93 -50.62
C THR A 37 -20.64 13.14 -49.48
N THR A 38 -21.07 13.83 -48.45
CA THR A 38 -20.22 14.18 -47.29
C THR A 38 -20.60 13.32 -46.09
N GLY A 39 -19.60 12.72 -45.45
CA GLY A 39 -19.84 11.98 -44.22
C GLY A 39 -19.88 12.87 -42.99
N PRO A 40 -20.47 12.37 -41.88
CA PRO A 40 -20.58 13.09 -40.63
C PRO A 40 -19.26 13.56 -40.06
N VAL A 41 -19.25 14.68 -39.34
CA VAL A 41 -18.09 15.19 -38.60
C VAL A 41 -18.20 14.74 -37.16
N ILE A 42 -17.13 14.04 -36.68
CA ILE A 42 -17.04 13.54 -35.28
C ILE A 42 -16.32 14.55 -34.41
N THR A 43 -16.89 14.83 -33.25
CA THR A 43 -16.28 15.61 -32.17
C THR A 43 -16.18 14.75 -30.92
N LEU A 44 -14.95 14.60 -30.35
CA LEU A 44 -14.76 13.87 -29.10
C LEU A 44 -15.34 14.65 -27.93
N ASN A 45 -15.96 13.95 -26.99
CA ASN A 45 -16.35 14.50 -25.70
C ASN A 45 -15.17 14.37 -24.74
N GLY A 46 -14.42 15.46 -24.54
CA GLY A 46 -13.16 15.51 -23.77
C GLY A 46 -11.91 15.25 -24.66
N ASP A 47 -10.80 14.97 -24.02
CA ASP A 47 -9.46 14.95 -24.61
C ASP A 47 -9.20 13.76 -25.52
N GLU A 48 -8.31 13.95 -26.51
CA GLU A 48 -7.82 12.88 -27.40
C GLU A 48 -6.81 11.96 -26.67
N LEU A 49 -6.08 12.49 -25.69
CA LEU A 49 -5.17 11.74 -24.81
C LEU A 49 -5.67 11.79 -23.38
N VAL A 50 -5.97 10.64 -22.80
CA VAL A 50 -6.41 10.48 -21.41
C VAL A 50 -5.40 9.63 -20.65
N THR A 51 -4.98 10.08 -19.48
CA THR A 51 -4.19 9.28 -18.55
C THR A 51 -5.11 8.70 -17.48
N HIS A 52 -4.95 7.41 -17.19
CA HIS A 52 -5.76 6.67 -16.23
C HIS A 52 -4.88 5.84 -15.31
N GLU A 53 -5.17 5.85 -14.02
CA GLU A 53 -4.48 5.01 -13.03
C GLU A 53 -4.96 3.56 -13.11
N ALA A 54 -4.05 2.61 -13.18
CA ALA A 54 -4.38 1.19 -13.21
C ALA A 54 -5.12 0.75 -11.95
N GLY A 55 -6.07 -0.18 -12.10
CA GLY A 55 -6.94 -0.63 -11.01
C GLY A 55 -8.11 0.30 -10.71
N GLY A 56 -8.11 1.53 -11.25
CA GLY A 56 -9.24 2.45 -11.16
C GLY A 56 -10.35 2.12 -12.16
N SER A 57 -11.53 2.74 -11.99
CA SER A 57 -12.65 2.59 -12.94
C SER A 57 -12.52 3.61 -14.08
N TYR A 58 -12.30 3.14 -15.30
CA TYR A 58 -12.27 3.96 -16.50
C TYR A 58 -13.67 4.04 -17.13
N LYS A 59 -14.10 5.27 -17.45
CA LYS A 59 -15.32 5.51 -18.23
C LYS A 59 -14.98 6.43 -19.39
N ASP A 60 -15.22 5.94 -20.61
CA ASP A 60 -15.02 6.74 -21.82
C ASP A 60 -16.02 7.89 -21.91
N GLY A 61 -15.54 9.09 -22.28
CA GLY A 61 -16.36 10.27 -22.50
C GLY A 61 -17.21 10.21 -23.78
N GLY A 62 -16.85 9.28 -24.68
CA GLY A 62 -17.54 9.14 -25.97
C GLY A 62 -17.24 10.25 -26.96
N ALA A 63 -18.09 10.32 -27.99
CA ALA A 63 -18.05 11.34 -29.03
C ALA A 63 -19.47 11.65 -29.54
N SER A 64 -19.63 12.78 -30.21
CA SER A 64 -20.85 13.16 -30.97
C SER A 64 -20.48 13.27 -32.46
N ALA A 65 -21.49 13.09 -33.32
CA ALA A 65 -21.34 13.30 -34.75
C ALA A 65 -22.47 14.12 -35.30
N THR A 66 -22.16 15.03 -36.22
CA THR A 66 -23.14 15.85 -36.94
C THR A 66 -22.88 15.81 -38.43
N ASP A 67 -23.96 15.74 -39.19
CA ASP A 67 -23.97 15.84 -40.63
C ASP A 67 -24.80 17.05 -41.07
N VAL A 68 -24.47 17.63 -42.24
CA VAL A 68 -25.14 18.83 -42.73
C VAL A 68 -26.60 18.54 -43.19
N VAL A 69 -26.85 17.32 -43.64
CA VAL A 69 -28.16 16.90 -44.14
C VAL A 69 -28.98 16.17 -43.09
N ASP A 70 -28.33 15.22 -42.40
CA ASP A 70 -28.99 14.35 -41.41
C ASP A 70 -29.02 14.93 -39.99
N GLY A 71 -28.23 15.97 -39.73
CA GLY A 71 -28.12 16.55 -38.38
C GLY A 71 -27.31 15.66 -37.46
N ALA A 72 -27.84 15.30 -36.28
CA ALA A 72 -27.16 14.41 -35.32
C ALA A 72 -27.15 12.96 -35.81
N VAL A 73 -25.97 12.35 -35.87
CA VAL A 73 -25.74 10.97 -36.33
C VAL A 73 -25.15 10.14 -35.20
N SER A 74 -25.53 8.87 -35.12
CA SER A 74 -24.99 7.93 -34.11
C SER A 74 -23.52 7.64 -34.34
N VAL A 75 -22.73 7.69 -33.25
CA VAL A 75 -21.33 7.31 -33.27
C VAL A 75 -21.18 5.86 -32.84
N GLN A 76 -20.37 5.11 -33.58
CA GLN A 76 -19.91 3.77 -33.22
C GLN A 76 -18.51 3.86 -32.64
N THR A 77 -18.31 3.21 -31.50
CA THR A 77 -17.01 3.12 -30.84
C THR A 77 -16.50 1.70 -30.93
N SER A 78 -15.21 1.54 -31.22
CA SER A 78 -14.50 0.25 -31.21
C SER A 78 -13.16 0.37 -30.51
N GLY A 79 -12.65 -0.77 -30.01
CA GLY A 79 -11.47 -0.85 -29.15
C GLY A 79 -11.89 -1.01 -27.69
N ASP A 80 -10.96 -1.59 -26.91
CA ASP A 80 -11.17 -1.85 -25.47
C ASP A 80 -10.03 -1.25 -24.68
N VAL A 81 -10.34 -0.80 -23.46
CA VAL A 81 -9.36 -0.33 -22.47
C VAL A 81 -9.30 -1.32 -21.33
N ASN A 82 -8.14 -1.98 -21.16
CA ASN A 82 -7.91 -2.76 -19.94
C ASN A 82 -7.44 -1.81 -18.84
N GLN A 83 -8.36 -1.39 -18.01
CA GLN A 83 -8.13 -0.42 -16.93
C GLN A 83 -7.23 -0.95 -15.81
N ASN A 84 -6.98 -2.27 -15.75
CA ASN A 84 -6.18 -2.91 -14.71
C ASN A 84 -4.75 -3.22 -15.18
N LYS A 85 -4.43 -2.96 -16.45
CA LYS A 85 -3.13 -3.30 -17.00
C LYS A 85 -2.46 -2.08 -17.60
N PRO A 86 -1.30 -1.64 -17.11
CA PRO A 86 -0.54 -0.55 -17.71
C PRO A 86 -0.28 -0.79 -19.21
N GLY A 87 -0.46 0.27 -20.01
CA GLY A 87 -0.35 0.21 -21.45
C GLY A 87 -1.01 1.38 -22.16
N SER A 88 -0.93 1.39 -23.49
CA SER A 88 -1.57 2.40 -24.32
C SER A 88 -2.69 1.74 -25.12
N TYR A 89 -3.90 2.21 -24.95
CA TYR A 89 -5.12 1.69 -25.56
C TYR A 89 -5.70 2.74 -26.51
N THR A 90 -6.30 2.29 -27.61
CA THR A 90 -6.89 3.20 -28.59
C THR A 90 -8.36 2.89 -28.80
N LEU A 91 -9.22 3.89 -28.56
CA LEU A 91 -10.62 3.87 -28.95
C LEU A 91 -10.78 4.58 -30.29
N VAL A 92 -11.55 3.96 -31.19
CA VAL A 92 -11.80 4.46 -32.55
C VAL A 92 -13.29 4.79 -32.67
N TYR A 93 -13.60 6.02 -33.08
CA TYR A 93 -14.95 6.50 -33.29
C TYR A 93 -15.21 6.66 -34.79
N SER A 94 -16.34 6.16 -35.23
CA SER A 94 -16.82 6.26 -36.61
C SER A 94 -18.31 6.54 -36.65
N ALA A 95 -18.78 7.20 -37.71
CA ALA A 95 -20.20 7.46 -37.95
C ALA A 95 -20.48 7.29 -39.44
N VAL A 96 -21.72 6.95 -39.75
CA VAL A 96 -22.24 6.80 -41.13
C VAL A 96 -23.59 7.48 -41.21
N ASP A 97 -23.79 8.32 -42.21
CA ASP A 97 -25.07 9.00 -42.43
C ASP A 97 -26.13 8.06 -43.04
N SER A 98 -27.33 8.59 -43.32
CA SER A 98 -28.42 7.82 -43.88
C SER A 98 -28.24 7.38 -45.32
N LEU A 99 -27.29 8.01 -46.05
CA LEU A 99 -26.93 7.68 -47.45
C LEU A 99 -25.69 6.85 -47.60
N GLY A 100 -25.04 6.50 -46.49
CA GLY A 100 -23.89 5.61 -46.42
C GLY A 100 -22.54 6.32 -46.53
N ASN A 101 -22.48 7.64 -46.42
CA ASN A 101 -21.24 8.37 -46.37
C ASN A 101 -20.57 8.19 -44.97
N VAL A 102 -19.32 7.85 -44.97
CA VAL A 102 -18.57 7.49 -43.75
C VAL A 102 -17.77 8.69 -43.28
N SER A 103 -17.76 8.92 -41.96
CA SER A 103 -16.94 9.95 -41.32
C SER A 103 -15.45 9.66 -41.43
N VAL A 104 -14.62 10.69 -41.32
CA VAL A 104 -13.22 10.51 -40.90
C VAL A 104 -13.21 9.97 -39.47
N LYS A 105 -12.43 8.89 -39.23
CA LYS A 105 -12.30 8.31 -37.89
C LYS A 105 -11.62 9.28 -36.94
N LYS A 106 -12.13 9.34 -35.70
CA LYS A 106 -11.44 9.99 -34.59
C LYS A 106 -10.90 8.94 -33.64
N LEU A 107 -9.77 9.24 -33.02
CA LEU A 107 -9.08 8.34 -32.10
C LEU A 107 -8.98 9.00 -30.73
N ARG A 108 -9.14 8.18 -29.69
CA ARG A 108 -8.73 8.55 -28.32
C ARG A 108 -7.70 7.56 -27.85
N THR A 109 -6.56 8.05 -27.39
CA THR A 109 -5.54 7.25 -26.72
C THR A 109 -5.74 7.31 -25.23
N VAL A 110 -5.88 6.15 -24.58
CA VAL A 110 -5.95 6.02 -23.13
C VAL A 110 -4.65 5.38 -22.66
N LYS A 111 -3.86 6.16 -21.94
CA LYS A 111 -2.61 5.69 -21.31
C LYS A 111 -2.95 5.22 -19.89
N VAL A 112 -3.04 3.91 -19.70
CA VAL A 112 -3.16 3.32 -18.37
C VAL A 112 -1.75 3.19 -17.81
N GLN A 113 -1.54 3.72 -16.61
CA GLN A 113 -0.24 3.70 -15.92
C GLN A 113 -0.45 3.33 -14.46
N ASP A 114 0.58 2.77 -13.86
CA ASP A 114 0.66 2.47 -12.46
C ASP A 114 1.59 3.49 -11.81
N THR A 115 1.07 4.27 -10.87
CA THR A 115 1.81 5.29 -10.11
C THR A 115 1.62 5.13 -8.60
N THR A 116 0.92 4.07 -8.20
CA THR A 116 0.57 3.78 -6.81
C THR A 116 1.47 2.68 -6.27
N GLY A 117 2.16 2.92 -5.18
CA GLY A 117 2.97 1.88 -4.55
C GLY A 117 2.16 0.90 -3.70
N PRO A 118 2.76 -0.25 -3.38
CA PRO A 118 2.13 -1.30 -2.57
C PRO A 118 1.71 -0.83 -1.18
N VAL A 119 0.71 -1.49 -0.60
CA VAL A 119 0.26 -1.27 0.77
C VAL A 119 0.82 -2.37 1.67
N ILE A 120 1.61 -1.98 2.69
CA ILE A 120 2.18 -2.88 3.69
C ILE A 120 1.25 -2.97 4.90
N ALA A 121 0.99 -4.19 5.37
CA ALA A 121 0.26 -4.47 6.60
C ALA A 121 1.11 -5.34 7.54
N LEU A 122 1.30 -4.91 8.80
CA LEU A 122 2.01 -5.71 9.81
C LEU A 122 1.22 -6.97 10.15
N LYS A 123 1.93 -8.08 10.33
CA LYS A 123 1.41 -9.27 10.97
C LYS A 123 1.66 -9.15 12.48
N GLY A 124 0.59 -9.19 13.29
CA GLY A 124 0.69 -9.00 14.74
C GLY A 124 0.76 -7.53 15.18
N GLU A 125 1.24 -7.29 16.40
CA GLU A 125 1.19 -6.00 17.07
C GLU A 125 2.21 -4.97 16.53
N VAL A 126 1.82 -3.69 16.56
CA VAL A 126 2.70 -2.55 16.20
C VAL A 126 3.76 -2.28 17.27
N LEU A 127 3.41 -2.56 18.54
CA LEU A 127 4.31 -2.44 19.69
C LEU A 127 4.43 -3.80 20.37
N VAL A 128 5.65 -4.32 20.44
CA VAL A 128 5.98 -5.60 21.09
C VAL A 128 6.84 -5.32 22.29
N THR A 129 6.54 -5.97 23.44
CA THR A 129 7.46 -6.03 24.60
C THR A 129 8.14 -7.38 24.58
N HIS A 130 9.47 -7.39 24.72
CA HIS A 130 10.29 -8.59 24.66
C HIS A 130 11.23 -8.63 25.86
N GLU A 131 11.40 -9.82 26.47
CA GLU A 131 12.34 -10.02 27.58
C GLU A 131 13.78 -10.13 27.08
N ALA A 132 14.69 -9.36 27.66
CA ALA A 132 16.11 -9.39 27.33
C ALA A 132 16.72 -10.75 27.62
N GLY A 133 17.72 -11.13 26.80
CA GLY A 133 18.38 -12.43 26.92
C GLY A 133 17.60 -13.61 26.34
N SER A 134 16.38 -13.39 25.82
CA SER A 134 15.61 -14.40 25.08
C SER A 134 15.59 -14.10 23.57
N SER A 135 15.33 -15.12 22.73
CA SER A 135 15.30 -14.92 21.27
C SER A 135 14.06 -14.17 20.81
N TYR A 136 14.24 -13.09 20.06
CA TYR A 136 13.18 -12.34 19.40
C TYR A 136 12.90 -12.87 17.98
N THR A 137 11.67 -13.22 17.71
CA THR A 137 11.22 -13.57 16.35
C THR A 137 10.16 -12.57 15.89
N ASP A 138 10.47 -11.85 14.81
CA ASP A 138 9.53 -10.91 14.23
C ASP A 138 8.39 -11.60 13.47
N ALA A 139 7.16 -11.12 13.66
CA ALA A 139 5.98 -11.68 13.01
C ALA A 139 5.88 -11.33 11.51
N GLY A 140 6.69 -10.37 11.04
CA GLY A 140 6.73 -9.94 9.65
C GLY A 140 5.59 -9.01 9.25
N ALA A 141 5.47 -8.83 7.94
CA ALA A 141 4.44 -8.05 7.30
C ALA A 141 3.94 -8.74 6.02
N SER A 142 2.84 -8.28 5.49
CA SER A 142 2.37 -8.59 4.14
C SER A 142 2.32 -7.32 3.31
N ALA A 143 2.40 -7.45 1.99
CA ALA A 143 2.27 -6.33 1.08
C ALA A 143 1.40 -6.72 -0.12
N VAL A 144 0.54 -5.81 -0.56
CA VAL A 144 -0.32 -6.02 -1.72
C VAL A 144 -0.33 -4.75 -2.57
N ASP A 145 -0.19 -4.96 -3.87
CA ASP A 145 -0.36 -3.94 -4.89
C ASP A 145 -1.58 -4.23 -5.75
N VAL A 146 -2.20 -3.17 -6.32
CA VAL A 146 -3.42 -3.32 -7.15
C VAL A 146 -3.11 -3.94 -8.51
N VAL A 147 -1.91 -3.68 -9.05
CA VAL A 147 -1.47 -4.13 -10.37
C VAL A 147 -0.64 -5.41 -10.28
N ASP A 148 0.33 -5.44 -9.35
CA ASP A 148 1.29 -6.52 -9.21
C ASP A 148 0.82 -7.63 -8.25
N GLY A 149 -0.23 -7.38 -7.46
CA GLY A 149 -0.82 -8.36 -6.55
C GLY A 149 -0.05 -8.54 -5.26
N ASP A 150 0.16 -9.79 -4.82
CA ASP A 150 0.84 -10.11 -3.56
C ASP A 150 2.36 -9.99 -3.68
N LEU A 151 2.92 -9.02 -2.98
CA LEU A 151 4.35 -8.72 -2.88
C LEU A 151 4.92 -9.03 -1.48
N SER A 152 4.22 -9.85 -0.68
CA SER A 152 4.63 -10.17 0.69
C SER A 152 6.01 -10.87 0.76
N GLY A 153 6.40 -11.57 -0.32
CA GLY A 153 7.70 -12.23 -0.44
C GLY A 153 8.86 -11.28 -0.74
N ASP A 154 8.56 -10.08 -1.22
CA ASP A 154 9.53 -9.08 -1.66
C ASP A 154 9.70 -7.94 -0.63
N VAL A 155 9.09 -8.06 0.55
CA VAL A 155 9.20 -7.06 1.61
C VAL A 155 10.59 -7.06 2.20
N ASP A 156 11.31 -5.96 2.05
CA ASP A 156 12.56 -5.69 2.73
C ASP A 156 12.33 -5.44 4.21
N VAL A 157 13.14 -6.09 5.06
CA VAL A 157 13.05 -5.97 6.52
C VAL A 157 14.38 -5.48 7.06
N VAL A 158 14.36 -4.35 7.78
CA VAL A 158 15.51 -3.80 8.48
C VAL A 158 15.20 -3.79 9.97
N SER A 159 15.96 -4.58 10.76
CA SER A 159 15.82 -4.67 12.21
C SER A 159 17.00 -4.02 12.92
N THR A 160 16.71 -3.25 13.97
CA THR A 160 17.71 -2.72 14.91
C THR A 160 17.68 -3.45 16.25
N VAL A 161 16.85 -4.50 16.41
CA VAL A 161 16.63 -5.18 17.68
C VAL A 161 17.90 -5.82 18.18
N ASP A 162 18.33 -5.40 19.38
CA ASP A 162 19.32 -6.08 20.21
C ASP A 162 18.57 -6.76 21.37
N GLU A 163 18.39 -8.05 21.24
CA GLU A 163 17.65 -8.86 22.20
C GLU A 163 18.37 -9.09 23.53
N SER A 164 19.66 -8.77 23.58
CA SER A 164 20.47 -8.89 24.81
C SER A 164 20.44 -7.64 25.68
N LYS A 165 19.96 -6.50 25.14
CA LYS A 165 20.08 -5.21 25.81
C LYS A 165 18.73 -4.50 25.95
N PRO A 166 18.30 -4.17 27.17
CA PRO A 166 17.10 -3.37 27.39
C PRO A 166 17.16 -2.03 26.62
N GLY A 167 16.06 -1.71 25.92
CA GLY A 167 16.00 -0.52 25.08
C GLY A 167 14.75 -0.45 24.19
N SER A 168 14.71 0.56 23.34
CA SER A 168 13.65 0.72 22.34
C SER A 168 14.26 0.57 20.94
N TYR A 169 13.71 -0.35 20.18
CA TYR A 169 14.20 -0.77 18.87
C TYR A 169 13.07 -0.72 17.84
N THR A 170 13.45 -0.85 16.59
CA THR A 170 12.50 -0.84 15.46
C THR A 170 12.77 -1.96 14.48
N VAL A 171 11.71 -2.44 13.86
CA VAL A 171 11.75 -3.26 12.65
C VAL A 171 10.97 -2.50 11.58
N SER A 172 11.67 -2.08 10.51
CA SER A 172 11.11 -1.33 9.38
C SER A 172 10.85 -2.25 8.20
N TYR A 173 9.76 -2.01 7.47
CA TYR A 173 9.34 -2.77 6.31
C TYR A 173 9.16 -1.84 5.12
N GLY A 174 9.78 -2.21 3.99
CA GLY A 174 9.70 -1.50 2.72
C GLY A 174 9.51 -2.47 1.57
N VAL A 175 8.87 -2.02 0.50
CA VAL A 175 8.73 -2.76 -0.76
C VAL A 175 8.44 -1.79 -1.88
N SER A 176 8.79 -2.16 -3.11
CA SER A 176 8.42 -1.45 -4.32
C SER A 176 7.73 -2.42 -5.27
N ASP A 177 6.82 -1.89 -6.10
CA ASP A 177 6.22 -2.62 -7.20
C ASP A 177 7.20 -2.82 -8.38
N ALA A 178 6.74 -3.48 -9.44
CA ALA A 178 7.54 -3.79 -10.63
C ALA A 178 7.96 -2.55 -11.44
N VAL A 179 7.25 -1.42 -11.31
CA VAL A 179 7.58 -0.16 -12.00
C VAL A 179 8.37 0.81 -11.11
N GLY A 180 8.59 0.45 -9.84
CA GLY A 180 9.42 1.19 -8.88
C GLY A 180 8.68 2.17 -7.99
N ASN A 181 7.33 2.12 -7.91
CA ASN A 181 6.60 2.89 -6.92
C ASN A 181 6.82 2.25 -5.55
N LYS A 182 7.20 3.07 -4.58
CA LYS A 182 7.54 2.62 -3.24
C LYS A 182 6.31 2.62 -2.33
N ALA A 183 6.17 1.55 -1.55
CA ALA A 183 5.25 1.53 -0.43
C ALA A 183 5.62 2.60 0.61
N LYS A 184 4.62 3.11 1.32
CA LYS A 184 4.88 3.86 2.54
C LYS A 184 5.50 2.92 3.57
N GLU A 185 6.68 3.28 4.08
CA GLU A 185 7.37 2.52 5.12
C GLU A 185 6.45 2.29 6.34
N VAL A 186 6.46 1.06 6.84
CA VAL A 186 5.76 0.67 8.06
C VAL A 186 6.78 0.19 9.09
N VAL A 187 6.59 0.57 10.35
CA VAL A 187 7.56 0.31 11.42
C VAL A 187 6.87 -0.35 12.61
N ARG A 188 7.44 -1.48 13.06
CA ARG A 188 7.14 -2.09 14.36
C ARG A 188 8.10 -1.56 15.40
N LYS A 189 7.59 -1.21 16.58
CA LYS A 189 8.39 -0.85 17.75
C LYS A 189 8.56 -2.07 18.64
N VAL A 190 9.80 -2.32 19.07
CA VAL A 190 10.13 -3.41 19.99
C VAL A 190 10.77 -2.79 21.23
N LYS A 191 10.11 -2.99 22.38
CA LYS A 191 10.65 -2.61 23.68
C LYS A 191 11.26 -3.83 24.33
N VAL A 192 12.58 -3.91 24.38
CA VAL A 192 13.31 -4.92 25.14
C VAL A 192 13.39 -4.47 26.57
N VAL A 193 12.95 -5.30 27.48
CA VAL A 193 12.90 -5.07 28.94
C VAL A 193 13.64 -6.19 29.65
N ASP A 194 14.19 -5.88 30.81
CA ASP A 194 14.69 -6.87 31.74
C ASP A 194 13.75 -6.89 32.96
N THR A 195 13.09 -8.01 33.15
CA THR A 195 12.20 -8.25 34.30
C THR A 195 12.62 -9.50 35.09
N THR A 196 13.73 -10.12 34.67
CA THR A 196 14.24 -11.34 35.28
C THR A 196 15.23 -11.03 36.41
N PRO A 197 14.93 -11.44 37.67
CA PRO A 197 15.82 -11.14 38.79
C PRO A 197 17.08 -12.02 38.78
N PRO A 198 18.17 -11.50 39.35
CA PRO A 198 19.38 -12.26 39.55
C PRO A 198 19.23 -13.54 40.38
N VAL A 199 20.08 -14.51 40.16
CA VAL A 199 20.12 -15.77 40.91
C VAL A 199 21.33 -15.77 41.86
N ILE A 200 21.06 -15.94 43.18
CA ILE A 200 22.08 -16.04 44.21
C ILE A 200 22.40 -17.51 44.50
N ASN A 201 23.67 -17.87 44.48
CA ASN A 201 24.16 -19.20 44.85
C ASN A 201 25.11 -19.09 46.04
N LEU A 202 24.80 -19.80 47.15
CA LEU A 202 25.69 -19.87 48.33
C LEU A 202 27.00 -20.61 47.98
N LYS A 203 28.11 -20.12 48.48
CA LYS A 203 29.36 -20.84 48.49
C LYS A 203 29.42 -21.69 49.77
N GLY A 204 29.51 -23.02 49.66
CA GLY A 204 29.49 -23.96 50.79
C GLY A 204 28.08 -24.27 51.32
N GLU A 205 28.01 -24.77 52.56
CA GLU A 205 26.77 -25.33 53.18
C GLU A 205 25.79 -24.28 53.60
N VAL A 206 24.50 -24.62 53.52
CA VAL A 206 23.34 -23.78 53.97
C VAL A 206 23.27 -23.72 55.48
N LEU A 207 23.62 -24.84 56.16
CA LEU A 207 23.65 -24.93 57.62
C LEU A 207 25.12 -25.17 58.06
N VAL A 208 25.59 -24.28 58.93
CA VAL A 208 26.93 -24.34 59.47
C VAL A 208 26.84 -24.42 60.99
N THR A 209 27.55 -25.40 61.59
CA THR A 209 27.69 -25.51 63.03
C THR A 209 29.06 -25.04 63.45
N HIS A 210 29.14 -24.15 64.45
CA HIS A 210 30.38 -23.57 64.92
C HIS A 210 30.44 -23.52 66.45
N GLU A 211 31.61 -23.71 67.00
CA GLU A 211 31.84 -23.62 68.46
C GLU A 211 31.78 -22.15 68.93
N ALA A 212 31.02 -21.89 69.98
CA ALA A 212 30.96 -20.55 70.58
C ALA A 212 32.30 -20.11 71.15
N GLY A 213 32.66 -18.84 70.98
CA GLY A 213 34.00 -18.30 71.37
C GLY A 213 35.09 -18.46 70.34
N GLY A 214 34.80 -19.19 69.23
CA GLY A 214 35.70 -19.27 68.06
C GLY A 214 35.55 -18.08 67.10
N SER A 215 36.21 -18.17 65.96
CA SER A 215 36.08 -17.21 64.84
C SER A 215 35.25 -17.82 63.72
N TYR A 216 34.22 -17.11 63.25
CA TYR A 216 33.44 -17.48 62.08
C TYR A 216 33.89 -16.67 60.85
N ASN A 217 34.19 -17.35 59.79
CA ASN A 217 34.54 -16.74 58.51
C ASN A 217 33.49 -17.09 57.46
N GLU A 218 32.74 -16.09 57.04
CA GLU A 218 31.70 -16.26 56.04
C GLU A 218 32.30 -16.44 54.64
N VAL A 219 31.96 -17.55 53.95
CA VAL A 219 32.49 -17.89 52.61
C VAL A 219 31.73 -17.20 51.47
N GLY A 220 30.57 -16.57 51.82
CA GLY A 220 29.82 -15.71 50.90
C GLY A 220 28.92 -16.45 49.90
N ALA A 221 28.52 -15.73 48.89
CA ALA A 221 27.66 -16.18 47.80
C ALA A 221 28.21 -15.62 46.47
N SER A 222 27.76 -16.19 45.39
CA SER A 222 27.86 -15.61 44.05
C SER A 222 26.48 -15.24 43.55
N ALA A 223 26.43 -14.30 42.63
CA ALA A 223 25.16 -13.93 41.95
C ALA A 223 25.40 -13.75 40.47
N THR A 224 24.42 -14.18 39.65
CA THR A 224 24.48 -14.04 38.22
C THR A 224 23.12 -13.62 37.71
N ASP A 225 23.11 -12.77 36.67
CA ASP A 225 21.95 -12.34 35.92
C ASP A 225 22.15 -12.62 34.44
N VAL A 226 21.05 -12.79 33.69
CA VAL A 226 21.11 -13.10 32.25
C VAL A 226 21.56 -11.89 31.43
N VAL A 227 21.19 -10.68 31.87
CA VAL A 227 21.46 -9.42 31.17
C VAL A 227 22.73 -8.75 31.73
N ASP A 228 22.82 -8.66 33.07
CA ASP A 228 23.91 -7.94 33.75
C ASP A 228 25.12 -8.81 34.03
N GLY A 229 25.02 -10.13 33.87
CA GLY A 229 26.10 -11.07 34.01
C GLY A 229 26.47 -11.35 35.48
N ASP A 230 27.74 -11.26 35.85
CA ASP A 230 28.27 -11.55 37.21
C ASP A 230 28.07 -10.37 38.17
N LEU A 231 27.15 -10.52 39.11
CA LEU A 231 26.81 -9.57 40.17
C LEU A 231 27.34 -10.00 41.54
N SER A 232 28.30 -10.94 41.58
CA SER A 232 28.84 -11.47 42.85
C SER A 232 29.48 -10.40 43.75
N GLY A 233 30.01 -9.32 43.12
CA GLY A 233 30.60 -8.19 43.83
C GLY A 233 29.59 -7.22 44.45
N GLU A 234 28.33 -7.33 44.05
CA GLU A 234 27.21 -6.43 44.45
C GLU A 234 26.27 -7.08 45.46
N VAL A 235 26.58 -8.31 45.92
CA VAL A 235 25.76 -9.04 46.87
C VAL A 235 25.80 -8.35 48.24
N ASP A 236 24.68 -7.85 48.70
CA ASP A 236 24.49 -7.36 50.05
C ASP A 236 24.45 -8.51 51.06
N VAL A 237 25.20 -8.38 52.16
CA VAL A 237 25.28 -9.37 53.20
C VAL A 237 24.81 -8.78 54.53
N VAL A 238 23.77 -9.38 55.10
CA VAL A 238 23.26 -9.03 56.44
C VAL A 238 23.47 -10.21 57.38
N SER A 239 24.32 -10.06 58.37
CA SER A 239 24.62 -11.12 59.37
C SER A 239 24.10 -10.77 60.74
N THR A 240 23.52 -11.76 61.39
CA THR A 240 23.12 -11.70 62.82
C THR A 240 24.07 -12.48 63.71
N VAL A 241 25.16 -13.08 63.16
CA VAL A 241 26.07 -13.98 63.88
C VAL A 241 26.70 -13.29 65.08
N ASN A 242 26.61 -13.94 66.26
CA ASN A 242 27.23 -13.51 67.49
C ASN A 242 28.03 -14.72 68.10
N MET A 243 29.32 -14.74 67.86
CA MET A 243 30.20 -15.83 68.32
C MET A 243 30.37 -15.89 69.83
N GLY A 244 30.02 -14.82 70.56
CA GLY A 244 30.11 -14.78 72.03
C GLY A 244 28.94 -15.47 72.76
N ARG A 245 27.93 -15.97 72.04
CA ARG A 245 26.72 -16.58 72.64
C ARG A 245 26.28 -17.80 71.81
N PRO A 246 26.00 -18.96 72.47
CA PRO A 246 25.31 -20.05 71.79
C PRO A 246 23.92 -19.61 71.30
N GLY A 247 23.54 -19.98 70.07
CA GLY A 247 22.25 -19.63 69.50
C GLY A 247 22.17 -19.97 67.99
N ASN A 248 21.01 -19.72 67.40
CA ASN A 248 20.84 -19.82 65.97
C ASN A 248 20.90 -18.42 65.35
N TYR A 249 21.76 -18.27 64.38
CA TYR A 249 22.03 -17.02 63.67
C TYR A 249 21.79 -17.18 62.19
N THR A 250 21.70 -16.10 61.48
CA THR A 250 21.50 -16.11 60.03
C THR A 250 22.44 -15.13 59.33
N VAL A 251 22.89 -15.52 58.14
CA VAL A 251 23.50 -14.62 57.17
C VAL A 251 22.63 -14.61 55.92
N SER A 252 22.07 -13.45 55.61
CA SER A 252 21.18 -13.26 54.50
C SER A 252 21.92 -12.53 53.37
N TYR A 253 21.65 -12.96 52.16
CA TYR A 253 22.23 -12.42 50.91
C TYR A 253 21.14 -11.86 50.03
N GLY A 254 21.34 -10.66 49.50
CA GLY A 254 20.44 -9.98 48.58
C GLY A 254 21.22 -9.28 47.47
N VAL A 255 20.64 -9.14 46.32
CA VAL A 255 21.19 -8.37 45.17
C VAL A 255 20.03 -7.91 44.28
N SER A 256 20.26 -6.82 43.60
CA SER A 256 19.38 -6.35 42.53
C SER A 256 20.22 -6.16 41.28
N ASP A 257 19.61 -6.38 40.11
CA ASP A 257 20.18 -6.03 38.84
C ASP A 257 20.08 -4.50 38.52
N ALA A 258 20.60 -4.09 37.38
CA ALA A 258 20.57 -2.69 36.95
C ALA A 258 19.13 -2.21 36.58
N ALA A 259 18.21 -3.12 36.23
CA ALA A 259 16.80 -2.82 35.99
C ALA A 259 15.98 -2.67 37.28
N GLY A 260 16.56 -3.08 38.44
CA GLY A 260 15.96 -3.01 39.76
C GLY A 260 15.19 -4.27 40.17
N ASN A 261 15.29 -5.38 39.43
CA ASN A 261 14.71 -6.65 39.81
C ASN A 261 15.50 -7.24 40.97
N LYS A 262 14.81 -7.68 42.02
CA LYS A 262 15.42 -8.16 43.24
C LYS A 262 15.53 -9.69 43.25
N ALA A 263 16.73 -10.20 43.45
CA ALA A 263 16.93 -11.62 43.66
C ALA A 263 16.13 -12.13 44.88
N ARG A 264 15.69 -13.38 44.77
CA ARG A 264 15.17 -14.07 45.95
C ARG A 264 16.27 -14.20 47.01
N ALA A 265 16.06 -13.62 48.17
CA ALA A 265 17.04 -13.69 49.25
C ALA A 265 17.38 -15.13 49.60
N VAL A 266 18.66 -15.39 49.80
CA VAL A 266 19.22 -16.68 50.22
C VAL A 266 19.79 -16.52 51.64
N VAL A 267 19.59 -17.52 52.49
CA VAL A 267 19.94 -17.44 53.89
C VAL A 267 20.75 -18.68 54.30
N ARG A 268 21.89 -18.43 54.92
CA ARG A 268 22.69 -19.42 55.63
C ARG A 268 22.31 -19.40 57.12
N LYS A 269 22.19 -20.56 57.74
CA LYS A 269 21.85 -20.77 59.14
C LYS A 269 23.01 -21.35 59.91
#